data_0fb0af0e184cbbbb46c1d413430d7c09
#
_entry.id   0fb0af0e184cbbbb46c1d413430d7c09
#
_cell.length_a   1.000
_cell.length_b   1.000
_cell.length_c   1.000
_cell.angle_alpha   90.00
_cell.angle_beta   90.00
_cell.angle_gamma   90.00
#
_symmetry.space_group_name_H-M   'P 1'
#
loop_
_entity.id
_entity.type
_entity.pdbx_description
1 polymer ?
#
loop_
_entity_poly.entity_id
_entity_poly.type
_entity_poly.pdbx_seq_one_letter_code
_entity_poly.pdbx_strand_id
1 'polypeptide(L)'
;ARGYTQAFAEQIFQQIQGFGEYGFPESHAASFALLVYASAWLKCFEPAAFLAALLNSQPMGFYSPSQLIQDAGRHGVEVRAADVTVSEWDCTLEAAGGATTGPEAVTASVAPPVPPQPAVRLGLRMIRGLAREAAARIITARGERAFTDTQDLAARARLDAGDLRTLAAGGALAKLAGHRRQALWQASGAVPLPGLLAAAPGGDVAATLEAPAEAEDLLADYARLGFTLGRHPLSFVRDRLAGLRFLTAADIAAAPDRMLARGAGLVTCRQRPGTAKGTLFVTLEDETGLTNVIVRPELFEQQRRILLGARLMGVFGQISRQGRVVHLVANRVVDHSALLGALTAPSRDFH
;
A
#
# COMPACT_ATOMS: atom_id res chain seq x y z
N ALA A 1 19.51 17.87 -46.14
CA ALA A 1 19.00 19.20 -45.72
C ALA A 1 17.50 19.27 -46.05
N ARG A 2 16.66 19.53 -45.03
CA ARG A 2 15.18 19.54 -45.15
C ARG A 2 14.60 20.90 -45.66
N GLY A 3 15.43 21.73 -46.37
CA GLY A 3 14.95 22.96 -47.08
C GLY A 3 14.59 24.12 -46.15
N TYR A 4 14.91 24.11 -44.87
CA TYR A 4 14.69 25.24 -43.99
C TYR A 4 15.74 26.33 -44.23
N THR A 5 15.33 27.60 -44.19
CA THR A 5 16.24 28.73 -44.31
C THR A 5 17.09 28.88 -43.04
N GLN A 6 18.28 29.46 -43.21
CA GLN A 6 19.17 29.71 -42.05
C GLN A 6 18.51 30.63 -41.04
N ALA A 7 17.77 31.66 -41.47
CA ALA A 7 17.03 32.56 -40.58
C ALA A 7 15.98 31.83 -39.74
N PHE A 8 15.28 30.83 -40.30
CA PHE A 8 14.34 30.02 -39.57
C PHE A 8 15.07 29.13 -38.50
N ALA A 9 16.20 28.55 -38.87
CA ALA A 9 17.01 27.74 -37.91
C ALA A 9 17.54 28.60 -36.74
N GLU A 10 18.00 29.82 -37.04
CA GLU A 10 18.44 30.79 -36.04
C GLU A 10 17.31 31.22 -35.10
N GLN A 11 16.12 31.47 -35.65
CA GLN A 11 14.94 31.82 -34.86
C GLN A 11 14.50 30.70 -33.93
N ILE A 12 14.50 29.45 -34.41
CA ILE A 12 14.22 28.28 -33.57
C ILE A 12 15.29 28.11 -32.51
N PHE A 13 16.56 28.33 -32.86
CA PHE A 13 17.68 28.23 -31.89
C PHE A 13 17.56 29.29 -30.78
N GLN A 14 17.21 30.54 -31.13
CA GLN A 14 16.95 31.60 -30.13
C GLN A 14 15.74 31.28 -29.26
N GLN A 15 14.66 30.71 -29.83
CA GLN A 15 13.53 30.25 -29.03
C GLN A 15 13.92 29.13 -28.04
N ILE A 16 14.74 28.17 -28.47
CA ILE A 16 15.24 27.08 -27.61
C ILE A 16 16.18 27.63 -26.55
N GLN A 17 17.05 28.60 -26.88
CA GLN A 17 17.87 29.31 -25.88
C GLN A 17 17.03 30.08 -24.87
N GLY A 18 16.03 30.84 -25.32
CA GLY A 18 15.08 31.53 -24.44
C GLY A 18 14.33 30.56 -23.51
N PHE A 19 13.97 29.36 -23.98
CA PHE A 19 13.43 28.29 -23.13
C PHE A 19 14.46 27.72 -22.16
N GLY A 20 15.71 27.63 -22.54
CA GLY A 20 16.82 27.18 -21.67
C GLY A 20 17.16 28.21 -20.58
N GLU A 21 17.09 29.49 -20.88
CA GLU A 21 17.28 30.59 -19.93
C GLU A 21 16.03 30.87 -19.07
N TYR A 22 14.83 30.53 -19.60
CA TYR A 22 13.58 30.73 -18.87
C TYR A 22 13.44 29.79 -17.71
N GLY A 23 14.44 28.93 -17.45
CA GLY A 23 14.51 28.11 -16.25
C GLY A 23 13.13 27.75 -15.71
N PHE A 24 13.01 26.97 -14.76
CA PHE A 24 11.75 26.62 -14.11
C PHE A 24 10.88 27.88 -13.84
N PRO A 25 9.64 27.99 -14.36
CA PRO A 25 8.85 29.22 -14.23
C PRO A 25 8.70 29.62 -12.76
N GLU A 26 9.12 30.82 -12.40
CA GLU A 26 9.16 31.29 -11.01
C GLU A 26 7.79 31.19 -10.33
N SER A 27 6.71 31.54 -11.04
CA SER A 27 5.33 31.41 -10.56
C SER A 27 4.96 29.95 -10.27
N HIS A 28 5.43 29.01 -11.08
CA HIS A 28 5.23 27.58 -10.87
C HIS A 28 6.02 27.10 -9.65
N ALA A 29 7.29 27.50 -9.52
CA ALA A 29 8.12 27.18 -8.38
C ALA A 29 7.52 27.72 -7.07
N ALA A 30 7.05 28.95 -7.04
CA ALA A 30 6.44 29.57 -5.87
C ALA A 30 5.13 28.88 -5.47
N SER A 31 4.26 28.55 -6.45
CA SER A 31 3.01 27.83 -6.20
C SER A 31 3.27 26.42 -5.63
N PHE A 32 4.23 25.68 -6.20
CA PHE A 32 4.60 24.36 -5.70
C PHE A 32 5.29 24.42 -4.34
N ALA A 33 6.10 25.45 -4.06
CA ALA A 33 6.71 25.61 -2.74
C ALA A 33 5.66 25.74 -1.64
N LEU A 34 4.57 26.49 -1.89
CA LEU A 34 3.44 26.61 -0.95
C LEU A 34 2.75 25.27 -0.73
N LEU A 35 2.45 24.52 -1.81
CA LEU A 35 1.82 23.20 -1.73
C LEU A 35 2.72 22.19 -0.99
N VAL A 36 4.03 22.20 -1.26
CA VAL A 36 5.00 21.33 -0.58
C VAL A 36 5.05 21.65 0.91
N TYR A 37 5.11 22.93 1.26
CA TYR A 37 5.12 23.35 2.67
C TYR A 37 3.83 22.90 3.39
N ALA A 38 2.66 23.17 2.83
CA ALA A 38 1.39 22.79 3.41
C ALA A 38 1.27 21.26 3.56
N SER A 39 1.67 20.50 2.53
CA SER A 39 1.65 19.03 2.55
C SER A 39 2.62 18.48 3.60
N ALA A 40 3.83 19.03 3.70
CA ALA A 40 4.81 18.62 4.70
C ALA A 40 4.33 18.92 6.12
N TRP A 41 3.70 20.09 6.33
CA TRP A 41 3.11 20.47 7.60
C TRP A 41 1.98 19.51 8.00
N LEU A 42 1.04 19.25 7.10
CA LEU A 42 -0.06 18.30 7.35
C LEU A 42 0.47 16.89 7.66
N LYS A 43 1.46 16.41 6.91
CA LYS A 43 2.09 15.12 7.17
C LYS A 43 2.76 15.08 8.55
N CYS A 44 3.36 16.18 8.98
CA CYS A 44 4.08 16.25 10.26
C CYS A 44 3.13 16.34 11.46
N PHE A 45 2.09 17.16 11.39
CA PHE A 45 1.24 17.50 12.54
C PHE A 45 -0.11 16.79 12.53
N GLU A 46 -0.63 16.43 11.34
CA GLU A 46 -1.93 15.78 11.14
C GLU A 46 -1.81 14.53 10.25
N PRO A 47 -0.90 13.58 10.58
CA PRO A 47 -0.62 12.43 9.70
C PRO A 47 -1.83 11.54 9.44
N ALA A 48 -2.77 11.43 10.37
CA ALA A 48 -4.00 10.67 10.18
C ALA A 48 -4.92 11.32 9.13
N ALA A 49 -5.14 12.64 9.23
CA ALA A 49 -5.94 13.38 8.25
C ALA A 49 -5.26 13.38 6.88
N PHE A 50 -3.93 13.51 6.84
CA PHE A 50 -3.15 13.44 5.62
C PHE A 50 -3.26 12.07 4.95
N LEU A 51 -3.16 10.97 5.72
CA LEU A 51 -3.37 9.62 5.21
C LEU A 51 -4.77 9.45 4.61
N ALA A 52 -5.83 9.82 5.36
CA ALA A 52 -7.21 9.68 4.90
C ALA A 52 -7.44 10.44 3.59
N ALA A 53 -6.94 11.68 3.49
CA ALA A 53 -7.03 12.50 2.28
C ALA A 53 -6.33 11.83 1.08
N LEU A 54 -5.11 11.29 1.25
CA LEU A 54 -4.38 10.62 0.20
C LEU A 54 -5.04 9.30 -0.24
N LEU A 55 -5.60 8.53 0.68
CA LEU A 55 -6.36 7.32 0.35
C LEU A 55 -7.64 7.65 -0.42
N ASN A 56 -8.33 8.73 -0.07
CA ASN A 56 -9.53 9.20 -0.75
C ASN A 56 -9.24 9.83 -2.12
N SER A 57 -8.02 10.27 -2.35
CA SER A 57 -7.56 10.84 -3.64
C SER A 57 -7.03 9.78 -4.62
N GLN A 58 -7.10 8.49 -4.26
CA GLN A 58 -6.70 7.42 -5.18
C GLN A 58 -7.65 7.32 -6.39
N PRO A 59 -7.16 6.99 -7.60
CA PRO A 59 -5.79 6.54 -7.90
C PRO A 59 -4.77 7.70 -7.96
N MET A 60 -3.59 7.49 -7.34
CA MET A 60 -2.46 8.42 -7.39
C MET A 60 -1.27 7.79 -8.11
N GLY A 61 -0.41 8.63 -8.76
CA GLY A 61 0.70 8.16 -9.57
C GLY A 61 1.82 7.47 -8.78
N PHE A 62 2.31 8.09 -7.71
CA PHE A 62 3.60 7.71 -7.10
C PHE A 62 3.51 6.74 -5.92
N TYR A 63 2.45 6.80 -5.09
CA TYR A 63 2.35 6.03 -3.86
C TYR A 63 1.15 5.08 -3.88
N SER A 64 1.41 3.81 -3.55
CA SER A 64 0.35 2.83 -3.36
C SER A 64 -0.32 3.02 -1.99
N PRO A 65 -1.60 2.60 -1.83
CA PRO A 65 -2.22 2.57 -0.51
C PRO A 65 -1.40 1.84 0.54
N SER A 66 -0.74 0.72 0.17
CA SER A 66 0.16 -0.02 1.05
C SER A 66 1.27 0.85 1.63
N GLN A 67 1.99 1.59 0.76
CA GLN A 67 3.09 2.46 1.18
C GLN A 67 2.61 3.61 2.08
N LEU A 68 1.45 4.19 1.77
CA LEU A 68 0.86 5.27 2.57
C LEU A 68 0.46 4.78 3.96
N ILE A 69 -0.20 3.62 4.04
CA ILE A 69 -0.63 3.01 5.31
C ILE A 69 0.57 2.63 6.17
N GLN A 70 1.59 2.03 5.58
CA GLN A 70 2.81 1.66 6.31
C GLN A 70 3.59 2.89 6.80
N ASP A 71 3.69 3.94 5.96
CA ASP A 71 4.33 5.18 6.37
C ASP A 71 3.60 5.81 7.56
N ALA A 72 2.27 5.88 7.50
CA ALA A 72 1.46 6.40 8.59
C ALA A 72 1.56 5.56 9.87
N GLY A 73 1.58 4.21 9.74
CA GLY A 73 1.80 3.29 10.86
C GLY A 73 3.15 3.52 11.56
N ARG A 74 4.23 3.76 10.80
CA ARG A 74 5.54 4.14 11.35
C ARG A 74 5.52 5.49 12.10
N HIS A 75 4.54 6.35 11.81
CA HIS A 75 4.31 7.61 12.51
C HIS A 75 3.22 7.51 13.59
N GLY A 76 2.84 6.30 14.00
CA GLY A 76 1.92 6.05 15.11
C GLY A 76 0.43 6.23 14.77
N VAL A 77 0.07 6.31 13.49
CA VAL A 77 -1.33 6.38 13.07
C VAL A 77 -1.94 4.97 13.07
N GLU A 78 -3.02 4.79 13.86
CA GLU A 78 -3.83 3.57 13.84
C GLU A 78 -4.69 3.54 12.57
N VAL A 79 -4.67 2.42 11.84
CA VAL A 79 -5.52 2.20 10.67
C VAL A 79 -6.44 1.02 10.92
N ARG A 80 -7.75 1.24 10.79
CA ARG A 80 -8.81 0.25 11.03
C ARG A 80 -9.36 -0.26 9.72
N ALA A 81 -9.63 -1.57 9.66
CA ALA A 81 -10.18 -2.23 8.48
C ALA A 81 -11.54 -1.65 8.07
N ALA A 82 -11.88 -1.79 6.79
CA ALA A 82 -13.23 -1.51 6.31
C ALA A 82 -14.24 -2.46 6.96
N ASP A 83 -15.37 -1.91 7.42
CA ASP A 83 -16.41 -2.63 8.18
C ASP A 83 -17.78 -2.09 7.77
N VAL A 84 -18.66 -2.95 7.29
CA VAL A 84 -20.00 -2.56 6.85
C VAL A 84 -20.85 -1.91 7.96
N THR A 85 -20.51 -2.17 9.22
CA THR A 85 -21.25 -1.63 10.37
C THR A 85 -20.90 -0.17 10.69
N VAL A 86 -19.78 0.36 10.18
CA VAL A 86 -19.29 1.71 10.52
C VAL A 86 -18.67 2.48 9.36
N SER A 87 -18.03 1.81 8.38
CA SER A 87 -17.32 2.49 7.30
C SER A 87 -18.24 3.23 6.34
N GLU A 88 -17.82 4.42 5.95
CA GLU A 88 -18.41 5.16 4.84
C GLU A 88 -17.80 4.70 3.50
N TRP A 89 -18.19 5.33 2.39
CA TRP A 89 -17.53 5.09 1.10
C TRP A 89 -16.07 5.51 1.17
N ASP A 90 -15.79 6.71 1.64
CA ASP A 90 -14.44 7.26 1.82
C ASP A 90 -13.84 6.86 3.17
N CYS A 91 -12.51 6.92 3.29
CA CYS A 91 -11.81 6.77 4.55
C CYS A 91 -12.13 7.95 5.47
N THR A 92 -12.37 7.67 6.73
CA THR A 92 -12.79 8.66 7.74
C THR A 92 -11.87 8.63 8.97
N LEU A 93 -11.96 9.67 9.79
CA LEU A 93 -11.28 9.74 11.08
C LEU A 93 -12.21 9.31 12.19
N GLU A 94 -11.71 8.44 13.08
CA GLU A 94 -12.41 8.00 14.29
C GLU A 94 -11.63 8.43 15.53
N ALA A 95 -12.30 8.57 16.65
CA ALA A 95 -11.62 8.82 17.92
C ALA A 95 -10.56 7.73 18.17
N ALA A 96 -9.40 8.12 18.67
CA ALA A 96 -8.37 7.17 19.07
C ALA A 96 -8.99 6.19 20.10
N GLY A 97 -8.91 4.90 19.81
CA GLY A 97 -9.20 3.86 20.81
C GLY A 97 -8.10 3.93 21.86
N GLY A 98 -8.46 3.90 23.16
CA GLY A 98 -7.47 3.97 24.23
C GLY A 98 -6.30 3.02 24.00
N ALA A 99 -5.09 3.54 24.12
CA ALA A 99 -3.77 2.92 24.12
C ALA A 99 -3.69 1.50 23.54
N THR A 100 -3.47 1.39 22.24
CA THR A 100 -2.76 0.23 21.71
C THR A 100 -1.27 0.50 21.89
N THR A 101 -0.67 -0.18 22.86
CA THR A 101 0.77 -0.35 22.97
C THR A 101 1.24 -1.10 21.71
N GLY A 102 1.53 -0.35 20.65
CA GLY A 102 2.37 -0.86 19.57
C GLY A 102 3.77 -1.12 20.12
N PRO A 103 4.56 -2.02 19.50
CA PRO A 103 5.92 -2.26 19.94
C PRO A 103 6.65 -0.92 20.01
N GLU A 104 7.32 -0.66 21.14
CA GLU A 104 8.08 0.55 21.40
C GLU A 104 8.92 0.92 20.18
N ALA A 105 8.52 2.00 19.51
CA ALA A 105 9.32 2.59 18.45
C ALA A 105 10.54 3.24 19.12
N VAL A 106 11.58 2.43 19.33
CA VAL A 106 12.89 2.91 19.75
C VAL A 106 13.55 3.60 18.56
N THR A 107 13.11 4.80 18.29
CA THR A 107 13.94 5.79 17.59
C THR A 107 13.66 7.14 18.22
N ALA A 108 14.67 7.66 18.92
CA ALA A 108 14.69 9.03 19.39
C ALA A 108 14.58 9.97 18.16
N SER A 109 13.35 10.25 17.77
CA SER A 109 13.04 11.22 16.73
C SER A 109 13.17 12.62 17.34
N VAL A 110 13.96 13.48 16.71
CA VAL A 110 14.07 14.91 17.01
C VAL A 110 12.79 15.68 16.57
N ALA A 111 11.70 14.96 16.28
CA ALA A 111 10.42 15.56 15.93
C ALA A 111 9.69 16.07 17.19
N PRO A 112 9.00 17.22 17.12
CA PRO A 112 8.16 17.68 18.22
C PRO A 112 7.12 16.62 18.55
N PRO A 113 6.66 16.54 19.82
CA PRO A 113 5.64 15.56 20.22
C PRO A 113 4.37 15.81 19.39
N VAL A 114 4.04 14.83 18.55
CA VAL A 114 2.81 14.85 17.75
C VAL A 114 1.65 14.59 18.72
N PRO A 115 0.59 15.41 18.73
CA PRO A 115 -0.57 15.15 19.56
C PRO A 115 -1.19 13.79 19.23
N PRO A 116 -1.93 13.17 20.17
CA PRO A 116 -2.61 11.91 19.91
C PRO A 116 -3.43 12.00 18.63
N GLN A 117 -3.11 11.13 17.66
CA GLN A 117 -3.78 11.15 16.36
C GLN A 117 -5.07 10.35 16.40
N PRO A 118 -6.13 10.78 15.69
CA PRO A 118 -7.30 9.95 15.48
C PRO A 118 -6.92 8.69 14.68
N ALA A 119 -7.71 7.62 14.81
CA ALA A 119 -7.56 6.46 13.96
C ALA A 119 -8.16 6.74 12.56
N VAL A 120 -7.57 6.14 11.53
CA VAL A 120 -8.12 6.17 10.17
C VAL A 120 -8.94 4.91 9.93
N ARG A 121 -10.27 5.05 9.74
CA ARG A 121 -11.14 3.97 9.28
C ARG A 121 -11.07 3.88 7.77
N LEU A 122 -10.72 2.71 7.23
CA LEU A 122 -10.76 2.48 5.78
C LEU A 122 -12.18 2.53 5.26
N GLY A 123 -12.38 3.26 4.18
CA GLY A 123 -13.63 3.33 3.45
C GLY A 123 -13.92 2.07 2.64
N LEU A 124 -15.19 1.82 2.34
CA LEU A 124 -15.63 0.69 1.52
C LEU A 124 -15.03 0.74 0.09
N ARG A 125 -14.68 1.93 -0.40
CA ARG A 125 -13.98 2.13 -1.69
C ARG A 125 -12.63 1.41 -1.80
N MET A 126 -12.03 1.05 -0.66
CA MET A 126 -10.75 0.33 -0.63
C MET A 126 -10.91 -1.14 -1.04
N ILE A 127 -12.13 -1.67 -1.05
CA ILE A 127 -12.44 -3.05 -1.43
C ILE A 127 -12.60 -3.13 -2.96
N ARG A 128 -11.64 -3.75 -3.62
CA ARG A 128 -11.65 -3.90 -5.08
C ARG A 128 -12.87 -4.72 -5.55
N GLY A 129 -13.60 -4.17 -6.49
CA GLY A 129 -14.78 -4.79 -7.09
C GLY A 129 -16.09 -4.47 -6.38
N LEU A 130 -16.09 -3.68 -5.30
CA LEU A 130 -17.31 -3.18 -4.69
C LEU A 130 -17.80 -1.94 -5.44
N ALA A 131 -19.04 -1.96 -5.91
CA ALA A 131 -19.68 -0.83 -6.55
C ALA A 131 -20.04 0.27 -5.54
N ARG A 132 -19.90 1.54 -5.95
CA ARG A 132 -20.25 2.69 -5.10
C ARG A 132 -21.72 2.68 -4.70
N GLU A 133 -22.59 2.25 -5.61
CA GLU A 133 -24.04 2.14 -5.42
C GLU A 133 -24.37 1.09 -4.36
N ALA A 134 -23.65 -0.04 -4.32
CA ALA A 134 -23.80 -1.04 -3.27
C ALA A 134 -23.41 -0.49 -1.90
N ALA A 135 -22.28 0.22 -1.83
CA ALA A 135 -21.84 0.89 -0.61
C ALA A 135 -22.86 1.96 -0.14
N ALA A 136 -23.42 2.74 -1.05
CA ALA A 136 -24.46 3.74 -0.70
C ALA A 136 -25.71 3.07 -0.11
N ARG A 137 -26.15 1.94 -0.66
CA ARG A 137 -27.28 1.17 -0.10
C ARG A 137 -26.98 0.63 1.30
N ILE A 138 -25.74 0.14 1.54
CA ILE A 138 -25.26 -0.31 2.86
C ILE A 138 -25.35 0.83 3.86
N ILE A 139 -24.79 2.00 3.53
CA ILE A 139 -24.75 3.18 4.40
C ILE A 139 -26.17 3.65 4.74
N THR A 140 -27.05 3.73 3.74
CA THR A 140 -28.47 4.13 3.95
C THR A 140 -29.18 3.14 4.86
N ALA A 141 -29.12 1.84 4.57
CA ALA A 141 -29.78 0.82 5.37
C ALA A 141 -29.26 0.76 6.81
N ARG A 142 -27.94 0.94 6.99
CA ARG A 142 -27.32 1.04 8.32
C ARG A 142 -27.83 2.25 9.10
N GLY A 143 -28.05 3.38 8.44
CA GLY A 143 -28.59 4.61 9.07
C GLY A 143 -29.97 4.44 9.64
N GLU A 144 -30.79 3.52 9.13
CA GLU A 144 -32.12 3.22 9.68
C GLU A 144 -32.02 2.40 10.98
N ARG A 145 -31.20 1.35 11.00
CA ARG A 145 -30.84 0.56 12.18
C ARG A 145 -29.58 -0.28 11.92
N ALA A 146 -28.90 -0.65 12.99
CA ALA A 146 -27.73 -1.55 12.90
C ALA A 146 -28.11 -2.90 12.24
N PHE A 147 -27.17 -3.51 11.53
CA PHE A 147 -27.34 -4.86 10.99
C PHE A 147 -27.17 -5.90 12.09
N THR A 148 -28.04 -6.92 12.09
CA THR A 148 -27.98 -8.03 13.04
C THR A 148 -27.04 -9.14 12.57
N ASP A 149 -27.02 -9.40 11.27
CA ASP A 149 -26.25 -10.47 10.63
C ASP A 149 -26.06 -10.20 9.12
N THR A 150 -25.41 -11.13 8.45
CA THR A 150 -25.14 -11.03 7.00
C THR A 150 -26.41 -11.11 6.15
N GLN A 151 -27.43 -11.84 6.59
CA GLN A 151 -28.71 -11.96 5.88
C GLN A 151 -29.53 -10.66 5.96
N ASP A 152 -29.60 -10.06 7.14
CA ASP A 152 -30.24 -8.74 7.35
C ASP A 152 -29.55 -7.65 6.51
N LEU A 153 -28.21 -7.66 6.46
CA LEU A 153 -27.44 -6.78 5.58
C LEU A 153 -27.84 -7.01 4.11
N ALA A 154 -27.82 -8.26 3.64
CA ALA A 154 -28.13 -8.62 2.24
C ALA A 154 -29.53 -8.14 1.83
N ALA A 155 -30.53 -8.41 2.67
CA ALA A 155 -31.92 -8.07 2.40
C ALA A 155 -32.15 -6.55 2.37
N ARG A 156 -31.68 -5.83 3.40
CA ARG A 156 -31.94 -4.40 3.55
C ARG A 156 -31.14 -3.52 2.62
N ALA A 157 -29.89 -3.85 2.38
CA ALA A 157 -29.06 -3.14 1.42
C ALA A 157 -29.23 -3.65 -0.03
N ARG A 158 -30.10 -4.65 -0.24
CA ARG A 158 -30.37 -5.25 -1.56
C ARG A 158 -29.09 -5.64 -2.29
N LEU A 159 -28.22 -6.38 -1.58
CA LEU A 159 -26.95 -6.81 -2.12
C LEU A 159 -27.12 -8.13 -2.87
N ASP A 160 -26.44 -8.26 -4.00
CA ASP A 160 -26.37 -9.53 -4.71
C ASP A 160 -25.26 -10.43 -4.15
N ALA A 161 -25.19 -11.66 -4.64
CA ALA A 161 -24.17 -12.62 -4.20
C ALA A 161 -22.75 -12.20 -4.57
N GLY A 162 -22.57 -11.34 -5.58
CA GLY A 162 -21.28 -10.76 -5.98
C GLY A 162 -20.81 -9.73 -4.98
N ASP A 163 -21.70 -8.79 -4.60
CA ASP A 163 -21.45 -7.76 -3.58
C ASP A 163 -21.07 -8.41 -2.25
N LEU A 164 -21.87 -9.39 -1.79
CA LEU A 164 -21.63 -10.09 -0.52
C LEU A 164 -20.30 -10.84 -0.49
N ARG A 165 -19.97 -11.57 -1.57
CA ARG A 165 -18.68 -12.25 -1.70
C ARG A 165 -17.51 -11.26 -1.73
N THR A 166 -17.69 -10.11 -2.36
CA THR A 166 -16.68 -9.06 -2.44
C THR A 166 -16.42 -8.46 -1.05
N LEU A 167 -17.48 -8.15 -0.30
CA LEU A 167 -17.38 -7.65 1.08
C LEU A 167 -16.76 -8.69 2.02
N ALA A 168 -17.19 -9.95 1.94
CA ALA A 168 -16.67 -11.04 2.75
C ALA A 168 -15.17 -11.27 2.47
N ALA A 169 -14.79 -11.36 1.18
CA ALA A 169 -13.41 -11.53 0.78
C ALA A 169 -12.52 -10.33 1.14
N GLY A 170 -13.08 -9.11 1.18
CA GLY A 170 -12.41 -7.90 1.67
C GLY A 170 -12.36 -7.77 3.19
N GLY A 171 -12.93 -8.74 3.93
CA GLY A 171 -12.92 -8.73 5.41
C GLY A 171 -13.94 -7.78 6.05
N ALA A 172 -14.76 -7.08 5.26
CA ALA A 172 -15.67 -6.05 5.76
C ALA A 172 -16.89 -6.61 6.53
N LEU A 173 -17.12 -7.91 6.51
CA LEU A 173 -18.18 -8.60 7.24
C LEU A 173 -17.71 -9.25 8.54
N ALA A 174 -16.43 -9.10 8.91
CA ALA A 174 -15.85 -9.80 10.06
C ALA A 174 -16.61 -9.52 11.38
N LYS A 175 -17.11 -8.31 11.57
CA LYS A 175 -17.87 -7.95 12.77
C LYS A 175 -19.25 -8.61 12.84
N LEU A 176 -19.88 -8.90 11.69
CA LEU A 176 -21.18 -9.58 11.62
C LEU A 176 -21.03 -11.11 11.66
N ALA A 177 -19.95 -11.65 11.08
CA ALA A 177 -19.76 -13.08 10.87
C ALA A 177 -18.64 -13.70 11.73
N GLY A 178 -17.88 -12.90 12.47
CA GLY A 178 -16.74 -13.34 13.30
C GLY A 178 -15.41 -13.36 12.55
N HIS A 179 -15.32 -14.02 11.39
CA HIS A 179 -14.09 -14.08 10.57
C HIS A 179 -14.41 -14.27 9.09
N ARG A 180 -13.41 -14.04 8.22
CA ARG A 180 -13.56 -14.01 6.75
C ARG A 180 -14.13 -15.31 6.18
N ARG A 181 -13.69 -16.50 6.64
CA ARG A 181 -14.18 -17.78 6.13
C ARG A 181 -15.66 -17.98 6.45
N GLN A 182 -16.09 -17.64 7.67
CA GLN A 182 -17.48 -17.65 8.07
C GLN A 182 -18.32 -16.67 7.26
N ALA A 183 -17.78 -15.45 7.03
CA ALA A 183 -18.43 -14.44 6.19
C ALA A 183 -18.62 -14.92 4.75
N LEU A 184 -17.63 -15.58 4.15
CA LEU A 184 -17.73 -16.14 2.80
C LEU A 184 -18.77 -17.25 2.72
N TRP A 185 -18.83 -18.10 3.75
CA TRP A 185 -19.86 -19.14 3.85
C TRP A 185 -21.26 -18.55 3.92
N GLN A 186 -21.49 -17.62 4.84
CA GLN A 186 -22.77 -16.91 4.99
C GLN A 186 -23.17 -16.15 3.73
N ALA A 187 -22.20 -15.47 3.08
CA ALA A 187 -22.43 -14.76 1.83
C ALA A 187 -22.83 -15.70 0.68
N SER A 188 -22.36 -16.95 0.69
CA SER A 188 -22.72 -17.96 -0.31
C SER A 188 -24.13 -18.56 -0.08
N GLY A 189 -24.56 -18.60 1.17
CA GLY A 189 -25.89 -19.07 1.56
C GLY A 189 -26.96 -17.97 1.63
N ALA A 190 -26.56 -16.69 1.55
CA ALA A 190 -27.50 -15.58 1.58
C ALA A 190 -28.28 -15.52 0.26
N VAL A 191 -29.52 -15.97 0.30
CA VAL A 191 -30.45 -15.93 -0.83
C VAL A 191 -31.40 -14.76 -0.63
N PRO A 192 -31.60 -13.89 -1.64
CA PRO A 192 -32.69 -12.91 -1.60
C PRO A 192 -34.03 -13.68 -1.49
N LEU A 193 -34.65 -13.66 -0.31
CA LEU A 193 -35.95 -14.28 -0.14
C LEU A 193 -37.02 -13.47 -0.88
N PRO A 194 -37.95 -14.11 -1.62
CA PRO A 194 -39.06 -13.41 -2.28
C PRO A 194 -39.92 -12.66 -1.23
N GLY A 195 -40.51 -11.54 -1.62
CA GLY A 195 -41.13 -10.53 -0.73
C GLY A 195 -42.00 -11.04 0.41
N LEU A 196 -42.76 -12.13 0.23
CA LEU A 196 -43.56 -12.76 1.30
C LEU A 196 -42.74 -13.48 2.38
N LEU A 197 -41.51 -13.91 2.01
CA LEU A 197 -40.58 -14.64 2.92
C LEU A 197 -39.45 -13.75 3.41
N ALA A 198 -39.41 -12.49 3.03
CA ALA A 198 -38.31 -11.56 3.37
C ALA A 198 -38.12 -11.37 4.88
N ALA A 199 -39.17 -11.61 5.67
CA ALA A 199 -39.17 -11.51 7.15
C ALA A 199 -39.11 -12.91 7.83
N ALA A 200 -39.00 -14.00 7.07
CA ALA A 200 -38.90 -15.34 7.66
C ALA A 200 -37.55 -15.49 8.38
N PRO A 201 -37.54 -15.91 9.66
CA PRO A 201 -36.29 -16.19 10.33
C PRO A 201 -35.58 -17.31 9.58
N GLY A 202 -34.33 -17.09 9.13
CA GLY A 202 -33.49 -18.12 8.55
C GLY A 202 -33.26 -19.21 9.61
N GLY A 203 -33.92 -20.37 9.39
CA GLY A 203 -33.90 -21.47 10.36
C GLY A 203 -32.67 -22.38 10.27
N ASP A 204 -31.67 -22.02 9.51
CA ASP A 204 -30.47 -22.85 9.35
C ASP A 204 -29.52 -22.66 10.53
N VAL A 205 -29.19 -23.80 11.17
CA VAL A 205 -28.07 -23.84 12.13
C VAL A 205 -26.80 -23.47 11.37
N ALA A 206 -26.32 -22.28 11.60
CA ALA A 206 -25.11 -21.79 10.96
C ALA A 206 -23.93 -22.71 11.33
N ALA A 207 -23.37 -23.39 10.34
CA ALA A 207 -22.15 -24.18 10.53
C ALA A 207 -21.05 -23.24 11.05
N THR A 208 -20.44 -23.56 12.19
CA THR A 208 -19.29 -22.85 12.72
C THR A 208 -18.05 -23.37 12.03
N LEU A 209 -17.40 -22.52 11.25
CA LEU A 209 -16.17 -22.83 10.55
C LEU A 209 -14.95 -22.40 11.36
N GLU A 210 -13.87 -23.14 11.21
CA GLU A 210 -12.57 -22.74 11.76
C GLU A 210 -12.10 -21.42 11.10
N ALA A 211 -11.50 -20.52 11.90
CA ALA A 211 -10.95 -19.28 11.38
C ALA A 211 -9.82 -19.55 10.36
N PRO A 212 -9.67 -18.72 9.33
CA PRO A 212 -8.56 -18.86 8.39
C PRO A 212 -7.22 -18.67 9.10
N ALA A 213 -6.19 -19.34 8.59
CA ALA A 213 -4.83 -19.05 9.04
C ALA A 213 -4.43 -17.62 8.62
N GLU A 214 -3.54 -17.00 9.40
CA GLU A 214 -3.08 -15.62 9.13
C GLU A 214 -2.51 -15.45 7.71
N ALA A 215 -1.83 -16.48 7.19
CA ALA A 215 -1.33 -16.46 5.81
C ALA A 215 -2.45 -16.48 4.76
N GLU A 216 -3.58 -17.14 5.03
CA GLU A 216 -4.73 -17.13 4.13
C GLU A 216 -5.41 -15.75 4.13
N ASP A 217 -5.52 -15.12 5.30
CA ASP A 217 -6.04 -13.76 5.41
C ASP A 217 -5.13 -12.75 4.70
N LEU A 218 -3.83 -12.90 4.82
CA LEU A 218 -2.85 -12.11 4.09
C LEU A 218 -3.05 -12.20 2.56
N LEU A 219 -3.19 -13.41 2.03
CA LEU A 219 -3.43 -13.63 0.60
C LEU A 219 -4.74 -12.98 0.14
N ALA A 220 -5.80 -13.11 0.93
CA ALA A 220 -7.09 -12.49 0.64
C ALA A 220 -7.02 -10.95 0.68
N ASP A 221 -6.28 -10.37 1.63
CA ASP A 221 -6.04 -8.94 1.74
C ASP A 221 -5.35 -8.40 0.48
N TYR A 222 -4.25 -9.03 0.06
CA TYR A 222 -3.56 -8.59 -1.16
C TYR A 222 -4.42 -8.73 -2.41
N ALA A 223 -5.23 -9.78 -2.50
CA ALA A 223 -6.13 -9.98 -3.63
C ALA A 223 -7.24 -8.90 -3.70
N ARG A 224 -7.78 -8.49 -2.55
CA ARG A 224 -8.96 -7.60 -2.48
C ARG A 224 -8.64 -6.15 -2.15
N LEU A 225 -7.64 -5.89 -1.34
CA LEU A 225 -7.24 -4.53 -0.94
C LEU A 225 -5.96 -4.08 -1.66
N GLY A 226 -5.06 -5.02 -1.96
CA GLY A 226 -3.72 -4.75 -2.49
C GLY A 226 -2.68 -4.45 -1.42
N PHE A 227 -3.06 -4.58 -0.14
CA PHE A 227 -2.23 -4.44 1.06
C PHE A 227 -2.86 -5.23 2.20
N THR A 228 -2.16 -5.38 3.31
CA THR A 228 -2.69 -5.95 4.55
C THR A 228 -2.52 -4.96 5.71
N LEU A 229 -3.40 -5.04 6.70
CA LEU A 229 -3.23 -4.40 8.02
C LEU A 229 -2.61 -5.37 9.03
N GLY A 230 -2.47 -6.65 8.67
CA GLY A 230 -1.81 -7.67 9.45
C GLY A 230 -0.27 -7.64 9.31
N ARG A 231 0.37 -8.73 9.69
CA ARG A 231 1.82 -8.87 9.59
C ARG A 231 2.30 -8.76 8.13
N HIS A 232 3.48 -8.15 7.96
CA HIS A 232 4.10 -8.04 6.65
C HIS A 232 4.39 -9.43 6.04
N PRO A 233 4.23 -9.63 4.70
CA PRO A 233 4.46 -10.93 4.06
C PRO A 233 5.81 -11.56 4.35
N LEU A 234 6.87 -10.76 4.43
CA LEU A 234 8.21 -11.28 4.69
C LEU A 234 8.39 -11.82 6.09
N SER A 235 7.59 -11.40 7.07
CA SER A 235 7.65 -11.96 8.42
C SER A 235 7.39 -13.48 8.46
N PHE A 236 6.60 -14.01 7.51
CA PHE A 236 6.32 -15.46 7.39
C PHE A 236 7.48 -16.26 6.79
N VAL A 237 8.39 -15.60 6.11
CA VAL A 237 9.56 -16.24 5.48
C VAL A 237 10.89 -15.73 6.06
N ARG A 238 10.82 -14.91 7.13
CA ARG A 238 12.01 -14.28 7.74
C ARG A 238 13.05 -15.30 8.17
N ASP A 239 12.67 -16.39 8.81
CA ASP A 239 13.60 -17.42 9.27
C ASP A 239 14.36 -18.07 8.11
N ARG A 240 13.69 -18.28 6.97
CA ARG A 240 14.34 -18.79 5.75
C ARG A 240 15.33 -17.78 5.19
N LEU A 241 14.96 -16.49 5.15
CA LEU A 241 15.84 -15.42 4.68
C LEU A 241 17.03 -15.22 5.62
N ALA A 242 16.82 -15.29 6.94
CA ALA A 242 17.87 -15.25 7.96
C ALA A 242 18.84 -16.44 7.83
N GLY A 243 18.34 -17.65 7.58
CA GLY A 243 19.15 -18.82 7.28
C GLY A 243 20.04 -18.64 6.03
N LEU A 244 19.60 -17.85 5.07
CA LEU A 244 20.38 -17.43 3.87
C LEU A 244 21.27 -16.20 4.16
N ARG A 245 21.29 -15.70 5.40
CA ARG A 245 22.06 -14.53 5.89
C ARG A 245 21.64 -13.23 5.21
N PHE A 246 20.34 -13.07 4.87
CA PHE A 246 19.80 -11.78 4.45
C PHE A 246 19.44 -10.95 5.69
N LEU A 247 19.96 -9.73 5.70
CA LEU A 247 19.69 -8.71 6.73
C LEU A 247 18.32 -8.07 6.49
N THR A 248 17.74 -7.52 7.54
CA THR A 248 16.53 -6.69 7.45
C THR A 248 16.86 -5.30 6.92
N ALA A 249 15.85 -4.55 6.49
CA ALA A 249 16.03 -3.16 6.09
C ALA A 249 16.56 -2.29 7.24
N ALA A 250 16.13 -2.55 8.47
CA ALA A 250 16.65 -1.88 9.66
C ALA A 250 18.14 -2.17 9.89
N ASP A 251 18.55 -3.44 9.75
CA ASP A 251 19.98 -3.81 9.87
C ASP A 251 20.82 -3.13 8.79
N ILE A 252 20.33 -3.08 7.55
CA ILE A 252 21.00 -2.39 6.43
C ILE A 252 21.09 -0.90 6.71
N ALA A 253 20.02 -0.29 7.23
CA ALA A 253 20.01 1.12 7.60
C ALA A 253 20.99 1.45 8.73
N ALA A 254 21.27 0.52 9.62
CA ALA A 254 22.23 0.66 10.71
C ALA A 254 23.67 0.30 10.30
N ALA A 255 23.87 -0.44 9.19
CA ALA A 255 25.16 -0.96 8.80
C ALA A 255 26.18 0.13 8.45
N PRO A 256 27.48 -0.07 8.72
CA PRO A 256 28.54 0.88 8.38
C PRO A 256 28.74 0.99 6.86
N ASP A 257 29.29 2.15 6.44
CA ASP A 257 29.66 2.36 5.04
C ASP A 257 30.65 1.30 4.55
N ARG A 258 30.54 0.93 3.28
CA ARG A 258 31.38 -0.08 2.58
C ARG A 258 31.28 -1.51 3.11
N MET A 259 30.43 -1.80 4.10
CA MET A 259 30.19 -3.18 4.53
C MET A 259 29.57 -3.99 3.39
N LEU A 260 30.03 -5.23 3.19
CA LEU A 260 29.38 -6.20 2.31
C LEU A 260 28.12 -6.74 3.01
N ALA A 261 26.98 -6.62 2.37
CA ALA A 261 25.70 -6.98 2.95
C ALA A 261 24.84 -7.78 1.96
N ARG A 262 23.89 -8.52 2.51
CA ARG A 262 22.81 -9.20 1.77
C ARG A 262 21.49 -8.65 2.27
N GLY A 263 20.72 -8.02 1.38
CA GLY A 263 19.37 -7.54 1.66
C GLY A 263 18.35 -8.30 0.86
N ALA A 264 17.16 -8.54 1.41
CA ALA A 264 16.05 -9.12 0.67
C ALA A 264 14.75 -8.40 1.00
N GLY A 265 13.90 -8.21 -0.02
CA GLY A 265 12.62 -7.54 0.16
C GLY A 265 11.67 -7.76 -1.02
N LEU A 266 10.39 -7.43 -0.78
CA LEU A 266 9.43 -7.28 -1.86
C LEU A 266 9.83 -6.10 -2.74
N VAL A 267 9.80 -6.30 -4.05
CA VAL A 267 10.09 -5.23 -4.99
C VAL A 267 8.84 -4.35 -5.12
N THR A 268 8.90 -3.16 -4.56
CA THR A 268 7.79 -2.19 -4.58
C THR A 268 7.91 -1.16 -5.69
N CYS A 269 9.15 -0.89 -6.14
CA CYS A 269 9.39 0.09 -7.20
C CYS A 269 10.66 -0.25 -7.99
N ARG A 270 10.61 0.00 -9.30
CA ARG A 270 11.77 0.01 -10.21
C ARG A 270 11.75 1.31 -10.98
N GLN A 271 12.88 2.03 -10.99
CA GLN A 271 13.02 3.30 -11.70
C GLN A 271 14.32 3.30 -12.51
N ARG A 272 14.23 3.63 -13.78
CA ARG A 272 15.40 3.81 -14.66
C ARG A 272 15.35 5.20 -15.29
N PRO A 273 15.69 6.28 -14.55
CA PRO A 273 15.64 7.63 -15.07
C PRO A 273 16.61 7.82 -16.23
N GLY A 274 16.16 8.49 -17.28
CA GLY A 274 17.00 8.78 -18.46
C GLY A 274 18.29 9.56 -18.11
N THR A 275 18.23 10.37 -17.04
CA THR A 275 19.38 11.14 -16.54
C THR A 275 20.41 10.31 -15.76
N ALA A 276 20.07 9.09 -15.34
CA ALA A 276 20.93 8.24 -14.51
C ALA A 276 21.89 7.35 -15.31
N LYS A 277 22.16 7.65 -16.58
CA LYS A 277 23.11 6.93 -17.44
C LYS A 277 22.90 5.40 -17.45
N GLY A 278 21.63 4.96 -17.43
CA GLY A 278 21.26 3.55 -17.47
C GLY A 278 21.26 2.82 -16.12
N THR A 279 21.52 3.51 -15.01
CA THR A 279 21.41 2.95 -13.65
C THR A 279 19.93 2.65 -13.32
N LEU A 280 19.68 1.46 -12.76
CA LEU A 280 18.37 1.08 -12.25
C LEU A 280 18.35 1.25 -10.73
N PHE A 281 17.30 1.90 -10.23
CA PHE A 281 17.00 1.99 -8.81
C PHE A 281 15.87 1.04 -8.48
N VAL A 282 16.06 0.21 -7.46
CA VAL A 282 15.05 -0.73 -6.98
C VAL A 282 14.78 -0.45 -5.52
N THR A 283 13.51 -0.32 -5.14
CA THR A 283 13.11 -0.22 -3.74
C THR A 283 12.61 -1.58 -3.30
N LEU A 284 13.23 -2.10 -2.26
CA LEU A 284 12.85 -3.33 -1.58
C LEU A 284 12.17 -2.98 -0.26
N GLU A 285 11.13 -3.72 0.09
CA GLU A 285 10.34 -3.55 1.31
C GLU A 285 10.37 -4.84 2.12
N ASP A 286 10.62 -4.72 3.41
CA ASP A 286 10.41 -5.80 4.37
C ASP A 286 9.60 -5.31 5.59
N GLU A 287 9.41 -6.16 6.58
CA GLU A 287 8.65 -5.86 7.79
C GLU A 287 9.27 -4.76 8.67
N THR A 288 10.52 -4.39 8.42
CA THR A 288 11.25 -3.38 9.20
C THR A 288 11.40 -2.05 8.45
N GLY A 289 11.20 -2.03 7.13
CA GLY A 289 11.29 -0.80 6.35
C GLY A 289 11.65 -0.99 4.88
N LEU A 290 12.31 0.02 4.33
CA LEU A 290 12.68 0.10 2.92
C LEU A 290 14.20 0.07 2.74
N THR A 291 14.66 -0.68 1.75
CA THR A 291 16.06 -0.68 1.29
C THR A 291 16.12 -0.17 -0.15
N ASN A 292 16.85 0.90 -0.37
CA ASN A 292 17.12 1.41 -1.72
C ASN A 292 18.33 0.73 -2.31
N VAL A 293 18.15 0.10 -3.46
CA VAL A 293 19.17 -0.65 -4.19
C VAL A 293 19.59 0.10 -5.45
N ILE A 294 20.88 0.24 -5.64
CA ILE A 294 21.47 0.80 -6.88
C ILE A 294 22.02 -0.35 -7.71
N VAL A 295 21.53 -0.47 -8.93
CA VAL A 295 21.96 -1.49 -9.91
C VAL A 295 22.67 -0.78 -11.06
N ARG A 296 23.95 -1.05 -11.24
CA ARG A 296 24.75 -0.51 -12.33
C ARG A 296 24.33 -1.11 -13.67
N PRO A 297 24.54 -0.39 -14.79
CA PRO A 297 24.14 -0.84 -16.13
C PRO A 297 24.67 -2.24 -16.49
N GLU A 298 25.92 -2.54 -16.13
CA GLU A 298 26.56 -3.82 -16.43
C GLU A 298 25.84 -4.98 -15.77
N LEU A 299 25.46 -4.83 -14.49
CA LEU A 299 24.70 -5.84 -13.76
C LEU A 299 23.27 -5.94 -14.29
N PHE A 300 22.68 -4.81 -14.69
CA PHE A 300 21.34 -4.80 -15.29
C PHE A 300 21.31 -5.66 -16.56
N GLU A 301 22.26 -5.51 -17.47
CA GLU A 301 22.29 -6.30 -18.69
C GLU A 301 22.55 -7.79 -18.42
N GLN A 302 23.43 -8.11 -17.45
CA GLN A 302 23.73 -9.50 -17.08
C GLN A 302 22.56 -10.22 -16.41
N GLN A 303 21.79 -9.54 -15.56
CA GLN A 303 20.74 -10.14 -14.73
C GLN A 303 19.35 -9.54 -14.99
N ARG A 304 19.14 -9.02 -16.20
CA ARG A 304 17.92 -8.31 -16.62
C ARG A 304 16.64 -9.07 -16.30
N ARG A 305 16.60 -10.38 -16.54
CA ARG A 305 15.41 -11.21 -16.30
C ARG A 305 15.01 -11.21 -14.81
N ILE A 306 15.98 -11.34 -13.91
CA ILE A 306 15.72 -11.34 -12.46
C ILE A 306 15.31 -9.94 -12.01
N LEU A 307 16.02 -8.91 -12.45
CA LEU A 307 15.76 -7.52 -12.07
C LEU A 307 14.37 -7.04 -12.48
N LEU A 308 13.87 -7.50 -13.64
CA LEU A 308 12.52 -7.12 -14.10
C LEU A 308 11.40 -8.04 -13.58
N GLY A 309 11.70 -9.31 -13.27
CA GLY A 309 10.68 -10.31 -12.96
C GLY A 309 10.51 -10.66 -11.49
N ALA A 310 11.56 -10.49 -10.67
CA ALA A 310 11.50 -10.90 -9.26
C ALA A 310 10.49 -10.07 -8.46
N ARG A 311 9.61 -10.73 -7.72
CA ARG A 311 8.69 -10.12 -6.74
C ARG A 311 9.32 -10.03 -5.35
N LEU A 312 10.08 -11.05 -4.97
CA LEU A 312 10.95 -11.07 -3.81
C LEU A 312 12.40 -11.18 -4.31
N MET A 313 13.15 -10.13 -4.11
CA MET A 313 14.53 -10.04 -4.61
C MET A 313 15.53 -10.10 -3.46
N GLY A 314 16.49 -11.00 -3.57
CA GLY A 314 17.69 -11.01 -2.75
C GLY A 314 18.83 -10.27 -3.47
N VAL A 315 19.52 -9.40 -2.76
CA VAL A 315 20.60 -8.56 -3.28
C VAL A 315 21.87 -8.81 -2.48
N PHE A 316 22.95 -9.12 -3.14
CA PHE A 316 24.31 -9.17 -2.60
C PHE A 316 25.02 -7.91 -3.06
N GLY A 317 25.51 -7.11 -2.14
CA GLY A 317 26.08 -5.82 -2.50
C GLY A 317 26.95 -5.22 -1.42
N GLN A 318 27.23 -3.95 -1.58
CA GLN A 318 28.00 -3.15 -0.65
C GLN A 318 27.15 -1.96 -0.19
N ILE A 319 27.19 -1.68 1.09
CA ILE A 319 26.55 -0.50 1.67
C ILE A 319 27.27 0.75 1.17
N SER A 320 26.49 1.73 0.70
CA SER A 320 26.95 3.08 0.41
C SER A 320 26.16 4.05 1.27
N ARG A 321 26.83 4.72 2.18
CA ARG A 321 26.22 5.66 3.13
C ARG A 321 26.70 7.09 2.86
N GLN A 322 25.75 7.99 2.69
CA GLN A 322 26.01 9.43 2.58
C GLN A 322 25.11 10.17 3.59
N GLY A 323 25.67 10.48 4.74
CA GLY A 323 24.91 11.05 5.85
C GLY A 323 23.80 10.09 6.32
N ARG A 324 22.54 10.52 6.21
CA ARG A 324 21.36 9.70 6.56
C ARG A 324 20.90 8.77 5.44
N VAL A 325 21.39 8.96 4.23
CA VAL A 325 20.97 8.18 3.07
C VAL A 325 21.82 6.92 2.98
N VAL A 326 21.18 5.77 2.92
CA VAL A 326 21.81 4.46 2.82
C VAL A 326 21.30 3.74 1.58
N HIS A 327 22.22 3.28 0.75
CA HIS A 327 21.95 2.47 -0.41
C HIS A 327 22.68 1.12 -0.33
N LEU A 328 22.08 0.09 -0.89
CA LEU A 328 22.76 -1.17 -1.15
C LEU A 328 23.16 -1.21 -2.64
N VAL A 329 24.45 -1.04 -2.93
CA VAL A 329 24.98 -1.11 -4.31
C VAL A 329 25.11 -2.58 -4.69
N ALA A 330 24.27 -3.02 -5.63
CA ALA A 330 24.17 -4.44 -6.00
C ALA A 330 25.39 -4.91 -6.81
N ASN A 331 25.92 -6.08 -6.43
CA ASN A 331 26.92 -6.84 -7.18
C ASN A 331 26.29 -8.11 -7.81
N ARG A 332 25.23 -8.64 -7.20
CA ARG A 332 24.47 -9.79 -7.69
C ARG A 332 23.06 -9.75 -7.13
N VAL A 333 22.08 -10.20 -7.93
CA VAL A 333 20.68 -10.36 -7.49
C VAL A 333 20.22 -11.81 -7.65
N VAL A 334 19.26 -12.23 -6.84
CA VAL A 334 18.66 -13.57 -6.87
C VAL A 334 17.16 -13.43 -6.74
N ASP A 335 16.42 -14.22 -7.49
CA ASP A 335 14.97 -14.29 -7.40
C ASP A 335 14.55 -15.31 -6.32
N HIS A 336 13.90 -14.83 -5.28
CA HIS A 336 13.33 -15.63 -4.21
C HIS A 336 11.79 -15.64 -4.26
N SER A 337 11.17 -15.21 -5.36
CA SER A 337 9.70 -15.12 -5.50
C SER A 337 8.96 -16.42 -5.19
N ALA A 338 9.60 -17.57 -5.37
CA ALA A 338 9.03 -18.87 -5.01
C ALA A 338 8.70 -18.99 -3.50
N LEU A 339 9.39 -18.25 -2.62
CA LEU A 339 9.11 -18.24 -1.18
C LEU A 339 7.76 -17.58 -0.84
N LEU A 340 7.24 -16.73 -1.73
CA LEU A 340 5.97 -16.05 -1.55
C LEU A 340 4.76 -16.94 -1.85
N GLY A 341 4.96 -18.11 -2.47
CA GLY A 341 3.86 -18.97 -2.89
C GLY A 341 2.85 -18.23 -3.79
N ALA A 342 1.58 -18.23 -3.39
CA ALA A 342 0.49 -17.60 -4.15
C ALA A 342 0.38 -16.08 -3.95
N LEU A 343 1.19 -15.46 -3.09
CA LEU A 343 1.16 -14.03 -2.84
C LEU A 343 1.54 -13.24 -4.10
N THR A 344 0.66 -12.32 -4.51
CA THR A 344 0.88 -11.42 -5.65
C THR A 344 1.02 -9.99 -5.13
N ALA A 345 2.25 -9.50 -5.02
CA ALA A 345 2.54 -8.11 -4.69
C ALA A 345 3.02 -7.40 -5.97
N PRO A 346 2.21 -6.50 -6.56
CA PRO A 346 2.61 -5.77 -7.76
C PRO A 346 3.65 -4.69 -7.41
N SER A 347 4.69 -4.57 -8.24
CA SER A 347 5.62 -3.44 -8.19
C SER A 347 5.13 -2.27 -9.06
N ARG A 348 5.61 -1.07 -8.77
CA ARG A 348 5.46 0.10 -9.63
C ARG A 348 6.77 0.30 -10.40
N ASP A 349 6.67 0.23 -11.70
CA ASP A 349 7.83 0.32 -12.58
C ASP A 349 7.72 1.60 -13.40
N PHE A 350 8.76 2.43 -13.35
CA PHE A 350 8.90 3.69 -14.09
C PHE A 350 10.11 3.57 -15.02
N HIS A 351 9.87 3.78 -16.31
CA HIS A 351 10.86 3.68 -17.38
C HIS A 351 11.34 5.06 -17.82
#